data_3a6a1cfbb22911fdae71c6734c03759e
#
_entry.id   3a6a1cfbb22911fdae71c6734c03759e
#
_cell.length_a   1.000
_cell.length_b   1.000
_cell.length_c   1.000
_cell.angle_alpha   90.00
_cell.angle_beta   90.00
_cell.angle_gamma   90.00
#
_symmetry.space_group_name_H-M   'P 1'
#
loop_
_entity.id
_entity.type
_entity.pdbx_description
1 polymer ?
#
loop_
_entity_poly.entity_id
_entity_poly.type
_entity_poly.pdbx_seq_one_letter_code
_entity_poly.pdbx_strand_id
1 'polypeptide(L)'
;MLPLGSKITSESLWLGTFIFAAIDAVFIPILAWRINPATFRRFKWALGITTAIFWSALWTWGLVNFWDSIYHYVFPAWAHWLIPPTFGLLYAGICLLFWWLALRLPGNAVVTFCLFGGLWGMITHLFAVSIGIVNKPPVLQGAAPAAAVIIAIFEFMFYWCIILTVAVLLHHGWRELRHVSV
;
A
#
# COMPACT_ATOMS: atom_id res chain seq x y z
N MET A 1 -17.32 -7.67 -5.44
CA MET A 1 -16.95 -8.29 -6.74
C MET A 1 -17.33 -7.30 -7.84
N LEU A 2 -16.37 -6.84 -8.62
CA LEU A 2 -16.68 -6.17 -9.88
C LEU A 2 -17.34 -7.19 -10.80
N PRO A 3 -18.39 -6.84 -11.56
CA PRO A 3 -19.01 -7.77 -12.48
C PRO A 3 -17.95 -8.28 -13.47
N LEU A 4 -17.94 -9.59 -13.70
CA LEU A 4 -17.09 -10.24 -14.69
C LEU A 4 -17.28 -9.53 -16.04
N GLY A 5 -16.22 -8.84 -16.53
CA GLY A 5 -16.22 -8.07 -17.76
C GLY A 5 -16.20 -6.55 -17.63
N SER A 6 -16.23 -5.98 -16.39
CA SER A 6 -16.05 -4.54 -16.24
C SER A 6 -14.61 -4.15 -16.59
N LYS A 7 -14.47 -3.25 -17.57
CA LYS A 7 -13.17 -2.68 -17.94
C LYS A 7 -12.84 -1.52 -17.01
N ILE A 8 -11.62 -1.46 -16.53
CA ILE A 8 -11.09 -0.28 -15.86
C ILE A 8 -10.77 0.75 -16.95
N THR A 9 -11.51 1.85 -16.95
CA THR A 9 -11.32 2.95 -17.91
C THR A 9 -10.42 4.04 -17.31
N SER A 10 -9.87 4.89 -18.17
CA SER A 10 -9.13 6.07 -17.70
C SER A 10 -9.99 6.97 -16.81
N GLU A 11 -11.28 7.08 -17.07
CA GLU A 11 -12.23 7.88 -16.27
C GLU A 11 -12.39 7.29 -14.86
N SER A 12 -12.51 5.96 -14.73
CA SER A 12 -12.59 5.30 -13.43
C SER A 12 -11.29 5.45 -12.64
N LEU A 13 -10.12 5.45 -13.30
CA LEU A 13 -8.84 5.71 -12.64
C LEU A 13 -8.73 7.17 -12.17
N TRP A 14 -9.18 8.14 -12.97
CA TRP A 14 -9.21 9.54 -12.54
C TRP A 14 -10.17 9.76 -11.37
N LEU A 15 -11.36 9.17 -11.43
CA LEU A 15 -12.30 9.23 -10.30
C LEU A 15 -11.69 8.63 -9.03
N GLY A 16 -11.04 7.46 -9.14
CA GLY A 16 -10.31 6.84 -8.04
C GLY A 16 -9.20 7.74 -7.49
N THR A 17 -8.46 8.42 -8.38
CA THR A 17 -7.43 9.40 -8.00
C THR A 17 -8.00 10.51 -7.12
N PHE A 18 -9.11 11.12 -7.53
CA PHE A 18 -9.75 12.18 -6.74
C PHE A 18 -10.25 11.67 -5.39
N ILE A 19 -10.83 10.46 -5.36
CA ILE A 19 -11.31 9.85 -4.12
C ILE A 19 -10.14 9.62 -3.15
N PHE A 20 -9.07 8.97 -3.59
CA PHE A 20 -7.91 8.72 -2.73
C PHE A 20 -7.24 10.01 -2.29
N ALA A 21 -7.05 10.98 -3.20
CA ALA A 21 -6.48 12.28 -2.86
C ALA A 21 -7.32 13.02 -1.80
N ALA A 22 -8.64 12.98 -1.89
CA ALA A 22 -9.54 13.60 -0.89
C ALA A 22 -9.44 12.88 0.46
N ILE A 23 -9.38 11.55 0.46
CA ILE A 23 -9.20 10.76 1.68
C ILE A 23 -7.85 11.09 2.33
N ASP A 24 -6.77 11.09 1.56
CA ASP A 24 -5.42 11.38 2.04
C ASP A 24 -5.31 12.79 2.61
N ALA A 25 -5.94 13.78 1.95
CA ALA A 25 -5.96 15.18 2.41
C ALA A 25 -6.60 15.34 3.79
N VAL A 26 -7.48 14.42 4.20
CA VAL A 26 -8.12 14.39 5.53
C VAL A 26 -7.36 13.49 6.49
N PHE A 27 -7.03 12.28 6.05
CA PHE A 27 -6.45 11.25 6.93
C PHE A 27 -5.02 11.58 7.36
N ILE A 28 -4.17 12.03 6.45
CA ILE A 28 -2.76 12.31 6.75
C ILE A 28 -2.61 13.39 7.84
N PRO A 29 -3.29 14.55 7.76
CA PRO A 29 -3.24 15.55 8.84
C PRO A 29 -3.77 15.02 10.18
N ILE A 30 -4.85 14.23 10.18
CA ILE A 30 -5.39 13.63 11.40
C ILE A 30 -4.36 12.69 12.04
N LEU A 31 -3.75 11.81 11.26
CA LEU A 31 -2.71 10.90 11.74
C LEU A 31 -1.48 11.67 12.22
N ALA A 32 -1.05 12.70 11.47
CA ALA A 32 0.08 13.55 11.83
C ALA A 32 -0.13 14.29 13.16
N TRP A 33 -1.37 14.64 13.47
CA TRP A 33 -1.74 15.27 14.74
C TRP A 33 -1.85 14.25 15.88
N ARG A 34 -2.42 13.06 15.62
CA ARG A 34 -2.70 12.04 16.65
C ARG A 34 -1.50 11.19 17.01
N ILE A 35 -0.60 10.98 16.08
CA ILE A 35 0.52 10.06 16.27
C ILE A 35 1.77 10.82 16.73
N ASN A 36 2.23 10.50 17.94
CA ASN A 36 3.51 11.00 18.42
C ASN A 36 4.66 10.12 17.86
N PRO A 37 5.55 10.66 17.00
CA PRO A 37 6.65 9.90 16.42
C PRO A 37 7.60 9.26 17.45
N ALA A 38 7.73 9.85 18.65
CA ALA A 38 8.58 9.29 19.69
C ALA A 38 8.08 7.94 20.19
N THR A 39 6.77 7.71 20.18
CA THR A 39 6.15 6.43 20.53
C THR A 39 6.50 5.35 19.52
N PHE A 40 6.68 5.73 18.25
CA PHE A 40 6.94 4.85 17.13
C PHE A 40 8.33 4.19 17.12
N ARG A 41 9.31 4.77 17.75
CA ARG A 41 10.64 4.12 17.86
C ARG A 41 10.58 2.76 18.56
N ARG A 42 9.55 2.52 19.39
CA ARG A 42 9.44 1.32 20.22
C ARG A 42 8.63 0.18 19.58
N PHE A 43 7.84 0.42 18.53
CA PHE A 43 6.98 -0.63 17.96
C PHE A 43 7.20 -0.91 16.47
N LYS A 44 8.43 -0.85 16.02
CA LYS A 44 8.83 -1.24 14.66
C LYS A 44 8.25 -2.60 14.25
N TRP A 45 8.15 -3.54 15.18
CA TRP A 45 7.61 -4.87 14.94
C TRP A 45 6.13 -4.83 14.52
N ALA A 46 5.30 -4.03 15.19
CA ALA A 46 3.88 -3.89 14.84
C ALA A 46 3.73 -3.35 13.43
N LEU A 47 4.53 -2.35 13.06
CA LEU A 47 4.53 -1.78 11.72
C LEU A 47 4.96 -2.82 10.67
N GLY A 48 6.04 -3.57 10.93
CA GLY A 48 6.52 -4.61 10.02
C GLY A 48 5.51 -5.75 9.84
N ILE A 49 4.92 -6.27 10.92
CA ILE A 49 3.93 -7.34 10.87
C ILE A 49 2.66 -6.88 10.16
N THR A 50 2.14 -5.69 10.52
CA THR A 50 0.94 -5.13 9.87
C THR A 50 1.16 -4.99 8.36
N THR A 51 2.33 -4.48 7.97
CA THR A 51 2.68 -4.33 6.55
C THR A 51 2.74 -5.68 5.84
N ALA A 52 3.41 -6.66 6.44
CA ALA A 52 3.53 -7.99 5.85
C ALA A 52 2.16 -8.64 5.63
N ILE A 53 1.28 -8.58 6.64
CA ILE A 53 -0.07 -9.14 6.56
C ILE A 53 -0.92 -8.37 5.54
N PHE A 54 -0.91 -7.04 5.60
CA PHE A 54 -1.69 -6.20 4.69
C PHE A 54 -1.35 -6.47 3.23
N TRP A 55 -0.06 -6.43 2.88
CA TRP A 55 0.35 -6.65 1.49
C TRP A 55 0.17 -8.10 1.05
N SER A 56 0.40 -9.09 1.92
CA SER A 56 0.09 -10.48 1.59
C SER A 56 -1.40 -10.68 1.30
N ALA A 57 -2.28 -10.09 2.12
CA ALA A 57 -3.73 -10.16 1.92
C ALA A 57 -4.16 -9.42 0.65
N LEU A 58 -3.63 -8.21 0.40
CA LEU A 58 -3.94 -7.42 -0.79
C LEU A 58 -3.50 -8.13 -2.08
N TRP A 59 -2.30 -8.71 -2.09
CA TRP A 59 -1.83 -9.49 -3.22
C TRP A 59 -2.65 -10.76 -3.45
N THR A 60 -3.04 -11.47 -2.38
CA THR A 60 -3.93 -12.64 -2.48
C THR A 60 -5.29 -12.24 -3.06
N TRP A 61 -5.86 -11.14 -2.56
CA TRP A 61 -7.13 -10.63 -3.07
C TRP A 61 -7.02 -10.20 -4.54
N GLY A 62 -5.94 -9.50 -4.90
CA GLY A 62 -5.68 -9.06 -6.25
C GLY A 62 -5.52 -10.23 -7.23
N LEU A 63 -4.80 -11.29 -6.84
CA LEU A 63 -4.64 -12.50 -7.63
C LEU A 63 -5.98 -13.17 -7.94
N VAL A 64 -6.84 -13.29 -6.93
CA VAL A 64 -8.15 -13.94 -7.10
C VAL A 64 -9.10 -13.13 -7.98
N ASN A 65 -9.01 -11.79 -7.96
CA ASN A 65 -10.01 -10.93 -8.60
C ASN A 65 -9.60 -10.41 -9.99
N PHE A 66 -8.32 -10.11 -10.23
CA PHE A 66 -7.90 -9.54 -11.52
C PHE A 66 -6.42 -9.70 -11.86
N TRP A 67 -5.52 -9.95 -10.89
CA TRP A 67 -4.09 -10.03 -11.18
C TRP A 67 -3.65 -11.39 -11.73
N ASP A 68 -4.49 -12.41 -11.60
CA ASP A 68 -4.19 -13.72 -12.15
C ASP A 68 -3.90 -13.64 -13.67
N SER A 69 -4.65 -12.82 -14.39
CA SER A 69 -4.41 -12.57 -15.81
C SER A 69 -3.04 -11.92 -16.09
N ILE A 70 -2.54 -11.05 -15.19
CA ILE A 70 -1.22 -10.43 -15.29
C ILE A 70 -0.13 -11.47 -15.06
N TYR A 71 -0.27 -12.25 -13.99
CA TYR A 71 0.73 -13.24 -13.59
C TYR A 71 0.81 -14.42 -14.55
N HIS A 72 -0.28 -14.78 -15.20
CA HIS A 72 -0.27 -15.78 -16.27
C HIS A 72 0.71 -15.44 -17.39
N TYR A 73 0.93 -14.16 -17.65
CA TYR A 73 1.87 -13.69 -18.67
C TYR A 73 3.31 -13.56 -18.18
N VAL A 74 3.54 -13.46 -16.87
CA VAL A 74 4.84 -13.08 -16.30
C VAL A 74 5.45 -14.23 -15.49
N PHE A 75 4.63 -15.01 -14.78
CA PHE A 75 5.11 -16.04 -13.86
C PHE A 75 4.47 -17.40 -14.11
N PRO A 76 5.18 -18.50 -13.84
CA PRO A 76 4.61 -19.85 -13.84
C PRO A 76 3.57 -20.00 -12.72
N ALA A 77 2.59 -20.90 -12.92
CA ALA A 77 1.46 -21.09 -12.01
C ALA A 77 1.85 -21.33 -10.53
N TRP A 78 2.96 -22.03 -10.28
CA TRP A 78 3.46 -22.26 -8.91
C TRP A 78 3.90 -21.00 -8.18
N ALA A 79 4.30 -19.95 -8.92
CA ALA A 79 4.75 -18.69 -8.33
C ALA A 79 3.61 -17.91 -7.67
N HIS A 80 2.34 -18.16 -8.05
CA HIS A 80 1.17 -17.52 -7.46
C HIS A 80 1.07 -17.72 -5.94
N TRP A 81 1.54 -18.87 -5.44
CA TRP A 81 1.54 -19.17 -4.00
C TRP A 81 2.67 -18.47 -3.24
N LEU A 82 3.77 -18.17 -3.93
CA LEU A 82 4.93 -17.52 -3.31
C LEU A 82 4.84 -15.99 -3.39
N ILE A 83 4.15 -15.45 -4.38
CA ILE A 83 4.07 -14.01 -4.60
C ILE A 83 3.50 -13.24 -3.39
N PRO A 84 2.32 -13.59 -2.84
CA PRO A 84 1.75 -12.84 -1.74
C PRO A 84 2.66 -12.75 -0.51
N PRO A 85 3.18 -13.85 0.06
CA PRO A 85 4.05 -13.76 1.24
C PRO A 85 5.38 -13.09 0.94
N THR A 86 5.95 -13.28 -0.26
CA THR A 86 7.21 -12.64 -0.65
C THR A 86 7.05 -11.13 -0.76
N PHE A 87 5.98 -10.65 -1.40
CA PHE A 87 5.70 -9.23 -1.46
C PHE A 87 5.34 -8.66 -0.09
N GLY A 88 4.61 -9.40 0.74
CA GLY A 88 4.35 -9.00 2.12
C GLY A 88 5.63 -8.72 2.90
N LEU A 89 6.61 -9.62 2.82
CA LEU A 89 7.91 -9.46 3.47
C LEU A 89 8.75 -8.34 2.85
N LEU A 90 8.76 -8.22 1.52
CA LEU A 90 9.45 -7.15 0.82
C LEU A 90 8.92 -5.78 1.24
N TYR A 91 7.61 -5.61 1.22
CA TYR A 91 6.97 -4.35 1.62
C TYR A 91 7.14 -4.06 3.12
N ALA A 92 7.21 -5.08 3.97
CA ALA A 92 7.56 -4.87 5.38
C ALA A 92 8.97 -4.29 5.54
N GLY A 93 9.94 -4.79 4.78
CA GLY A 93 11.31 -4.23 4.76
C GLY A 93 11.34 -2.78 4.26
N ILE A 94 10.64 -2.49 3.16
CA ILE A 94 10.51 -1.13 2.59
C ILE A 94 9.81 -0.18 3.58
N CYS A 95 8.75 -0.65 4.23
CA CYS A 95 8.02 0.10 5.24
C CYS A 95 8.93 0.51 6.40
N LEU A 96 9.69 -0.43 6.93
CA LEU A 96 10.62 -0.16 8.02
C LEU A 96 11.73 0.81 7.62
N LEU A 97 12.24 0.70 6.38
CA LEU A 97 13.20 1.63 5.80
C LEU A 97 12.60 3.03 5.69
N PHE A 98 11.41 3.17 5.13
CA PHE A 98 10.73 4.46 4.96
C PHE A 98 10.41 5.11 6.30
N TRP A 99 9.99 4.31 7.28
CA TRP A 99 9.78 4.79 8.63
C TRP A 99 11.07 5.30 9.28
N TRP A 100 12.15 4.55 9.14
CA TRP A 100 13.46 4.95 9.64
C TRP A 100 13.97 6.25 8.98
N LEU A 101 13.76 6.41 7.66
CA LEU A 101 14.07 7.65 6.95
C LEU A 101 13.18 8.82 7.41
N ALA A 102 11.89 8.59 7.52
CA ALA A 102 10.93 9.62 7.96
C ALA A 102 11.25 10.18 9.35
N LEU A 103 11.76 9.34 10.26
CA LEU A 103 12.20 9.79 11.59
C LEU A 103 13.50 10.62 11.58
N ARG A 104 14.23 10.65 10.49
CA ARG A 104 15.50 11.39 10.35
C ARG A 104 15.40 12.66 9.52
N LEU A 105 14.39 12.75 8.70
CA LEU A 105 14.15 13.90 7.86
C LEU A 105 13.45 15.02 8.67
N PRO A 106 13.67 16.28 8.28
CA PRO A 106 12.96 17.41 8.90
C PRO A 106 11.47 17.34 8.57
N GLY A 107 10.63 17.80 9.49
CA GLY A 107 9.18 17.83 9.34
C GLY A 107 8.45 16.76 10.12
N ASN A 108 7.18 16.54 9.77
CA ASN A 108 6.34 15.54 10.44
C ASN A 108 6.62 14.14 9.86
N ALA A 109 7.10 13.23 10.70
CA ALA A 109 7.47 11.87 10.27
C ALA A 109 6.31 11.08 9.68
N VAL A 110 5.06 11.31 10.13
CA VAL A 110 3.88 10.64 9.58
C VAL A 110 3.61 11.09 8.15
N VAL A 111 3.64 12.41 7.92
CA VAL A 111 3.48 12.98 6.58
C VAL A 111 4.56 12.46 5.64
N THR A 112 5.82 12.53 6.07
CA THR A 112 6.97 12.06 5.28
C THR A 112 6.85 10.58 4.94
N PHE A 113 6.41 9.76 5.89
CA PHE A 113 6.18 8.34 5.68
C PHE A 113 5.10 8.06 4.63
N CYS A 114 3.97 8.76 4.70
CA CYS A 114 2.90 8.62 3.70
C CYS A 114 3.36 9.07 2.31
N LEU A 115 4.12 10.16 2.22
CA LEU A 115 4.71 10.63 0.96
C LEU A 115 5.68 9.62 0.36
N PHE A 116 6.48 8.92 1.18
CA PHE A 116 7.30 7.81 0.69
C PHE A 116 6.46 6.64 0.16
N GLY A 117 5.30 6.38 0.77
CA GLY A 117 4.32 5.44 0.24
C GLY A 117 3.88 5.81 -1.17
N GLY A 118 3.45 7.06 -1.36
CA GLY A 118 3.06 7.57 -2.67
C GLY A 118 4.19 7.51 -3.70
N LEU A 119 5.40 7.92 -3.32
CA LEU A 119 6.58 7.81 -4.19
C LEU A 119 6.86 6.36 -4.60
N TRP A 120 6.72 5.42 -3.66
CA TRP A 120 6.87 3.99 -3.96
C TRP A 120 5.80 3.49 -4.92
N GLY A 121 4.54 3.89 -4.72
CA GLY A 121 3.44 3.60 -5.64
C GLY A 121 3.74 4.11 -7.05
N MET A 122 4.22 5.34 -7.18
CA MET A 122 4.64 5.92 -8.46
C MET A 122 5.74 5.09 -9.13
N ILE A 123 6.81 4.76 -8.39
CA ILE A 123 7.96 4.02 -8.94
C ILE A 123 7.53 2.63 -9.42
N THR A 124 6.76 1.90 -8.62
CA THR A 124 6.30 0.55 -8.97
C THR A 124 5.39 0.55 -10.19
N HIS A 125 4.53 1.55 -10.33
CA HIS A 125 3.61 1.67 -11.48
C HIS A 125 4.31 2.21 -12.73
N LEU A 126 5.27 3.11 -12.61
CA LEU A 126 6.14 3.49 -13.72
C LEU A 126 6.89 2.28 -14.27
N PHE A 127 7.42 1.43 -13.38
CA PHE A 127 8.05 0.18 -13.77
C PHE A 127 7.06 -0.75 -14.49
N ALA A 128 5.87 -0.97 -13.91
CA ALA A 128 4.83 -1.80 -14.51
C ALA A 128 4.39 -1.30 -15.90
N VAL A 129 4.29 0.02 -16.08
CA VAL A 129 4.00 0.65 -17.39
C VAL A 129 5.15 0.40 -18.36
N SER A 130 6.41 0.61 -17.95
CA SER A 130 7.59 0.49 -18.82
C SER A 130 7.78 -0.92 -19.39
N ILE A 131 7.43 -1.95 -18.61
CA ILE A 131 7.49 -3.36 -19.07
C ILE A 131 6.17 -3.83 -19.71
N GLY A 132 5.21 -2.93 -19.91
CA GLY A 132 3.96 -3.20 -20.63
C GLY A 132 2.95 -4.07 -19.88
N ILE A 133 3.11 -4.26 -18.55
CA ILE A 133 2.17 -5.05 -17.73
C ILE A 133 0.78 -4.41 -17.70
N VAL A 134 0.69 -3.09 -17.62
CA VAL A 134 -0.59 -2.35 -17.50
C VAL A 134 -1.50 -2.58 -18.70
N ASN A 135 -0.96 -2.81 -19.88
CA ASN A 135 -1.74 -2.99 -21.13
C ASN A 135 -2.02 -4.47 -21.47
N LYS A 136 -1.45 -5.42 -20.72
CA LYS A 136 -1.61 -6.85 -21.03
C LYS A 136 -2.95 -7.42 -20.57
N PRO A 137 -3.45 -7.14 -19.35
CA PRO A 137 -4.73 -7.68 -18.91
C PRO A 137 -5.88 -7.05 -19.70
N PRO A 138 -6.85 -7.84 -20.17
CA PRO A 138 -8.03 -7.32 -20.87
C PRO A 138 -8.79 -6.25 -20.06
N VAL A 139 -8.78 -6.37 -18.73
CA VAL A 139 -9.46 -5.44 -17.83
C VAL A 139 -8.84 -4.04 -17.82
N LEU A 140 -7.55 -3.91 -18.16
CA LEU A 140 -6.82 -2.63 -18.20
C LEU A 140 -6.61 -2.13 -19.64
N GLN A 141 -7.07 -2.86 -20.65
CA GLN A 141 -6.94 -2.43 -22.04
C GLN A 141 -7.67 -1.11 -22.27
N GLY A 142 -6.93 -0.11 -22.74
CA GLY A 142 -7.44 1.23 -22.99
C GLY A 142 -7.34 2.22 -21.83
N ALA A 143 -6.87 1.79 -20.67
CA ALA A 143 -6.55 2.71 -19.59
C ALA A 143 -5.27 3.52 -19.93
N ALA A 144 -5.32 4.84 -19.74
CA ALA A 144 -4.16 5.69 -19.97
C ALA A 144 -3.06 5.37 -18.96
N PRO A 145 -1.81 5.09 -19.40
CA PRO A 145 -0.71 4.77 -18.50
C PRO A 145 -0.48 5.83 -17.43
N ALA A 146 -0.62 7.11 -17.78
CA ALA A 146 -0.49 8.22 -16.83
C ALA A 146 -1.53 8.15 -15.70
N ALA A 147 -2.78 7.79 -16.01
CA ALA A 147 -3.82 7.64 -15.00
C ALA A 147 -3.50 6.51 -14.01
N ALA A 148 -2.96 5.37 -14.51
CA ALA A 148 -2.54 4.25 -13.67
C ALA A 148 -1.37 4.62 -12.74
N VAL A 149 -0.44 5.46 -13.18
CA VAL A 149 0.67 5.92 -12.33
C VAL A 149 0.20 6.93 -11.29
N ILE A 150 -0.67 7.87 -11.68
CA ILE A 150 -1.11 8.94 -10.78
C ILE A 150 -2.02 8.39 -9.68
N ILE A 151 -2.97 7.51 -10.00
CA ILE A 151 -3.80 6.88 -8.96
C ILE A 151 -2.94 6.14 -7.96
N ALA A 152 -1.88 5.46 -8.39
CA ALA A 152 -1.01 4.70 -7.51
C ALA A 152 -0.30 5.56 -6.46
N ILE A 153 -0.04 6.84 -6.73
CA ILE A 153 0.54 7.74 -5.74
C ILE A 153 -0.40 7.86 -4.52
N PHE A 154 -1.65 8.22 -4.76
CA PHE A 154 -2.62 8.44 -3.69
C PHE A 154 -3.12 7.12 -3.08
N GLU A 155 -3.34 6.09 -3.88
CA GLU A 155 -3.71 4.77 -3.41
C GLU A 155 -2.65 4.20 -2.44
N PHE A 156 -1.37 4.33 -2.75
CA PHE A 156 -0.30 3.87 -1.87
C PHE A 156 -0.16 4.77 -0.62
N MET A 157 -0.33 6.07 -0.74
CA MET A 157 -0.40 6.94 0.45
C MET A 157 -1.51 6.47 1.39
N PHE A 158 -2.70 6.19 0.87
CA PHE A 158 -3.82 5.65 1.63
C PHE A 158 -3.50 4.30 2.28
N TYR A 159 -2.89 3.37 1.56
CA TYR A 159 -2.48 2.07 2.13
C TYR A 159 -1.51 2.24 3.29
N TRP A 160 -0.56 3.16 3.17
CA TRP A 160 0.39 3.44 4.25
C TRP A 160 -0.29 4.11 5.46
N CYS A 161 -1.31 4.92 5.24
CA CYS A 161 -2.16 5.44 6.33
C CYS A 161 -2.90 4.32 7.07
N ILE A 162 -3.48 3.36 6.35
CA ILE A 162 -4.16 2.20 6.96
C ILE A 162 -3.15 1.37 7.78
N ILE A 163 -2.03 1.01 7.19
CA ILE A 163 -0.98 0.23 7.84
C ILE A 163 -0.53 0.90 9.13
N LEU A 164 -0.28 2.21 9.08
CA LEU A 164 0.13 2.99 10.23
C LEU A 164 -0.94 3.00 11.32
N THR A 165 -2.19 3.20 10.96
CA THR A 165 -3.33 3.20 11.89
C THR A 165 -3.46 1.85 12.59
N VAL A 166 -3.45 0.75 11.84
CA VAL A 166 -3.56 -0.60 12.40
C VAL A 166 -2.35 -0.93 13.29
N ALA A 167 -1.13 -0.54 12.88
CA ALA A 167 0.06 -0.74 13.69
C ALA A 167 0.00 -0.01 15.04
N VAL A 168 -0.56 1.21 15.05
CA VAL A 168 -0.80 1.97 16.30
C VAL A 168 -1.79 1.25 17.19
N LEU A 169 -2.93 0.82 16.65
CA LEU A 169 -3.96 0.11 17.39
C LEU A 169 -3.43 -1.20 17.99
N LEU A 170 -2.68 -1.98 17.22
CA LEU A 170 -2.04 -3.20 17.69
C LEU A 170 -1.04 -2.94 18.81
N HIS A 171 -0.26 -1.87 18.70
CA HIS A 171 0.69 -1.51 19.74
C HIS A 171 0.00 -1.11 21.06
N HIS A 172 -1.07 -0.31 20.98
CA HIS A 172 -1.84 0.08 22.17
C HIS A 172 -2.53 -1.12 22.81
N GLY A 173 -3.24 -1.93 22.06
CA GLY A 173 -3.90 -3.13 22.55
C GLY A 173 -2.92 -4.11 23.21
N TRP A 174 -1.71 -4.28 22.65
CA TRP A 174 -0.68 -5.11 23.26
C TRP A 174 -0.17 -4.58 24.60
N ARG A 175 -0.08 -3.27 24.76
CA ARG A 175 0.31 -2.65 26.04
C ARG A 175 -0.74 -2.86 27.11
N GLU A 176 -2.00 -2.67 26.79
CA GLU A 176 -3.12 -2.89 27.72
C GLU A 176 -3.18 -4.33 28.21
N LEU A 177 -3.03 -5.31 27.29
CA LEU A 177 -3.01 -6.72 27.65
C LEU A 177 -1.88 -7.08 28.63
N ARG A 178 -0.70 -6.44 28.53
CA ARG A 178 0.40 -6.66 29.44
C ARG A 178 0.16 -6.09 30.85
N HIS A 179 -0.65 -5.06 30.96
CA HIS A 179 -0.99 -4.46 32.27
C HIS A 179 -2.09 -5.21 33.01
N VAL A 180 -2.87 -6.03 32.32
CA VAL A 180 -3.94 -6.85 32.91
C VAL A 180 -3.39 -8.20 33.45
N SER A 181 -2.20 -8.62 33.03
CA SER A 181 -1.58 -9.91 33.40
C SER A 181 -0.59 -9.83 34.56
N VAL A 182 -0.59 -8.74 35.35
CA VAL A 182 0.15 -8.54 36.58
C VAL A 182 -0.83 -8.29 37.73
#